data_676a31d7a1a8c4086db8c3126804d8b5
#
_entry.id   676a31d7a1a8c4086db8c3126804d8b5
#
_cell.length_a   1.000
_cell.length_b   1.000
_cell.length_c   1.000
_cell.angle_alpha   90.00
_cell.angle_beta   90.00
_cell.angle_gamma   90.00
#
_symmetry.space_group_name_H-M   'P 1'
#
loop_
_entity.id
_entity.type
_entity.pdbx_description
1 polymer ?
#
loop_
_entity_poly.entity_id
_entity_poly.type
_entity_poly.pdbx_seq_one_letter_code
_entity_poly.pdbx_strand_id
1 'polypeptide(L)'
;MLAGKPVYLEKPLTHSIAEARDLMALEKQSGLACQMGNQGHSGGGILMLEEWVKAGVLGEVTEAHAWAGPQWSHDQPRPTGVPVPAGLDWNQWVGPAAMVPYSPVYMPAIWRGWFEFGCGTLGDWACHNMDAPYHVWGLDCPSRIEIESSGPSLLSFPKTVHVTFTFTFPATAVRGEFKVHWYHGENHAMKRPPELEAERKHPDGGTLIRGSKATVLMGTHAGPPRVIPELKMSELAPSLPKVNLKRSNHWDNWLLAIKGQESCRSSFAYGGRLTETMHFANIALHVNRNLTIDPVTRSIVGDAEAAALMQGPAAREGWKV
;
A
#
# COMPACT_ATOMS: atom_id res chain seq x y z
N MET A 1 -15.63 -12.30 -11.37
CA MET A 1 -15.48 -11.73 -12.71
C MET A 1 -15.83 -12.74 -13.80
N LEU A 2 -15.29 -13.95 -13.82
CA LEU A 2 -15.64 -14.98 -14.79
C LEU A 2 -17.15 -15.29 -14.85
N ALA A 3 -17.87 -15.13 -13.74
CA ALA A 3 -19.33 -15.27 -13.67
C ALA A 3 -20.10 -14.00 -14.10
N GLY A 4 -19.45 -13.02 -14.73
CA GLY A 4 -20.08 -11.75 -15.17
C GLY A 4 -20.52 -10.84 -14.02
N LYS A 5 -19.90 -10.93 -12.84
CA LYS A 5 -20.27 -10.12 -11.68
C LYS A 5 -19.22 -9.07 -11.39
N PRO A 6 -19.61 -7.79 -11.14
CA PRO A 6 -18.75 -6.77 -10.57
C PRO A 6 -18.18 -7.21 -9.23
N VAL A 7 -16.97 -6.76 -8.89
CA VAL A 7 -16.25 -7.22 -7.70
C VAL A 7 -15.72 -6.04 -6.89
N TYR A 8 -15.93 -6.10 -5.57
CA TYR A 8 -15.27 -5.24 -4.60
C TYR A 8 -14.40 -6.12 -3.70
N LEU A 9 -13.11 -5.86 -3.64
CA LEU A 9 -12.17 -6.60 -2.78
C LEU A 9 -11.51 -5.66 -1.79
N GLU A 10 -11.35 -6.11 -0.55
CA GLU A 10 -10.57 -5.37 0.44
C GLU A 10 -9.08 -5.32 0.07
N LYS A 11 -8.38 -4.43 0.71
CA LYS A 11 -6.93 -4.22 0.56
C LYS A 11 -6.11 -5.14 1.51
N PRO A 12 -4.86 -5.46 1.15
CA PRO A 12 -4.28 -5.34 -0.18
C PRO A 12 -5.07 -6.21 -1.16
N LEU A 13 -5.07 -5.84 -2.44
CA LEU A 13 -5.95 -6.50 -3.43
C LEU A 13 -5.74 -8.01 -3.49
N THR A 14 -4.48 -8.46 -3.33
CA THR A 14 -4.07 -9.86 -3.44
C THR A 14 -2.94 -10.20 -2.49
N HIS A 15 -2.57 -11.48 -2.44
CA HIS A 15 -1.45 -11.99 -1.63
C HIS A 15 -0.16 -12.11 -2.44
N SER A 16 -0.21 -12.09 -3.78
CA SER A 16 0.94 -12.18 -4.67
C SER A 16 0.86 -11.20 -5.84
N ILE A 17 2.01 -11.02 -6.52
CA ILE A 17 2.10 -10.20 -7.73
C ILE A 17 1.33 -10.85 -8.89
N ALA A 18 1.43 -12.18 -9.04
CA ALA A 18 0.73 -12.90 -10.11
C ALA A 18 -0.78 -12.72 -9.99
N GLU A 19 -1.36 -12.91 -8.80
CA GLU A 19 -2.79 -12.69 -8.56
C GLU A 19 -3.22 -11.26 -8.89
N ALA A 20 -2.41 -10.25 -8.54
CA ALA A 20 -2.74 -8.87 -8.86
C ALA A 20 -2.80 -8.64 -10.38
N ARG A 21 -1.85 -9.21 -11.11
CA ARG A 21 -1.81 -9.14 -12.58
C ARG A 21 -2.99 -9.86 -13.23
N ASP A 22 -3.35 -11.03 -12.72
CA ASP A 22 -4.50 -11.79 -13.20
C ASP A 22 -5.80 -11.02 -13.00
N LEU A 23 -6.00 -10.39 -11.82
CA LEU A 23 -7.18 -9.58 -11.57
C LEU A 23 -7.24 -8.33 -12.45
N MET A 24 -6.12 -7.65 -12.69
CA MET A 24 -6.04 -6.52 -13.63
C MET A 24 -6.39 -6.96 -15.06
N ALA A 25 -5.88 -8.11 -15.50
CA ALA A 25 -6.16 -8.66 -16.82
C ALA A 25 -7.64 -9.05 -16.97
N LEU A 26 -8.22 -9.70 -15.96
CA LEU A 26 -9.63 -10.07 -15.93
C LEU A 26 -10.56 -8.85 -15.89
N GLU A 27 -10.23 -7.79 -15.15
CA GLU A 27 -10.98 -6.53 -15.17
C GLU A 27 -11.01 -5.95 -16.60
N LYS A 28 -9.82 -5.84 -17.21
CA LYS A 28 -9.70 -5.33 -18.59
C LYS A 28 -10.48 -6.18 -19.59
N GLN A 29 -10.43 -7.50 -19.47
CA GLN A 29 -11.12 -8.42 -20.39
C GLN A 29 -12.63 -8.39 -20.20
N SER A 30 -13.11 -8.34 -18.97
CA SER A 30 -14.54 -8.39 -18.65
C SER A 30 -15.25 -7.05 -18.77
N GLY A 31 -14.54 -5.93 -18.65
CA GLY A 31 -15.11 -4.59 -18.60
C GLY A 31 -16.02 -4.34 -17.40
N LEU A 32 -15.96 -5.19 -16.38
CA LEU A 32 -16.78 -5.08 -15.17
C LEU A 32 -16.25 -3.99 -14.23
N ALA A 33 -17.17 -3.37 -13.49
CA ALA A 33 -16.84 -2.41 -12.44
C ALA A 33 -16.21 -3.14 -11.25
N CYS A 34 -14.88 -3.07 -11.14
CA CYS A 34 -14.11 -3.67 -10.05
C CYS A 34 -13.45 -2.58 -9.21
N GLN A 35 -13.42 -2.72 -7.88
CA GLN A 35 -12.85 -1.72 -6.98
C GLN A 35 -12.13 -2.34 -5.80
N MET A 36 -10.94 -1.82 -5.49
CA MET A 36 -10.19 -2.16 -4.29
C MET A 36 -10.64 -1.29 -3.12
N GLY A 37 -10.66 -1.86 -1.91
CA GLY A 37 -11.11 -1.25 -0.67
C GLY A 37 -10.09 -0.34 0.04
N ASN A 38 -9.38 0.53 -0.69
CA ASN A 38 -8.59 1.62 -0.11
C ASN A 38 -9.42 2.92 -0.06
N GLN A 39 -10.38 2.98 0.84
CA GLN A 39 -11.46 3.97 0.89
C GLN A 39 -11.00 5.42 0.82
N GLY A 40 -9.82 5.72 1.39
CA GLY A 40 -9.20 7.06 1.35
C GLY A 40 -9.01 7.60 -0.06
N HIS A 41 -8.85 6.72 -1.06
CA HIS A 41 -8.72 7.10 -2.48
C HIS A 41 -9.93 7.88 -3.00
N SER A 42 -11.09 7.63 -2.46
CA SER A 42 -12.30 8.41 -2.77
C SER A 42 -12.47 9.65 -1.90
N GLY A 43 -11.59 9.90 -0.95
CA GLY A 43 -11.62 11.06 -0.06
C GLY A 43 -11.19 12.36 -0.72
N GLY A 44 -11.50 13.48 -0.07
CA GLY A 44 -11.13 14.83 -0.55
C GLY A 44 -9.62 15.12 -0.44
N GLY A 45 -8.87 14.36 0.37
CA GLY A 45 -7.46 14.63 0.62
C GLY A 45 -6.61 14.52 -0.64
N ILE A 46 -6.82 13.48 -1.45
CA ILE A 46 -6.10 13.30 -2.73
C ILE A 46 -6.43 14.46 -3.69
N LEU A 47 -7.71 14.82 -3.83
CA LEU A 47 -8.10 15.93 -4.69
C LEU A 47 -7.46 17.26 -4.26
N MET A 48 -7.44 17.52 -2.96
CA MET A 48 -6.79 18.72 -2.44
C MET A 48 -5.29 18.72 -2.74
N LEU A 49 -4.60 17.61 -2.49
CA LEU A 49 -3.17 17.48 -2.78
C LEU A 49 -2.88 17.67 -4.25
N GLU A 50 -3.67 17.04 -5.12
CA GLU A 50 -3.54 17.16 -6.57
C GLU A 50 -3.64 18.61 -7.05
N GLU A 51 -4.65 19.34 -6.59
CA GLU A 51 -4.83 20.76 -6.94
C GLU A 51 -3.72 21.64 -6.35
N TRP A 52 -3.24 21.36 -5.14
CA TRP A 52 -2.10 22.09 -4.56
C TRP A 52 -0.81 21.84 -5.36
N VAL A 53 -0.59 20.63 -5.83
CA VAL A 53 0.57 20.31 -6.68
C VAL A 53 0.46 21.00 -8.03
N LYS A 54 -0.71 20.97 -8.69
CA LYS A 54 -0.96 21.69 -9.95
C LYS A 54 -0.76 23.21 -9.81
N ALA A 55 -1.16 23.77 -8.68
CA ALA A 55 -0.96 25.20 -8.38
C ALA A 55 0.47 25.55 -7.94
N GLY A 56 1.37 24.56 -7.85
CA GLY A 56 2.76 24.79 -7.47
C GLY A 56 2.99 25.16 -6.01
N VAL A 57 2.02 24.86 -5.11
CA VAL A 57 2.09 25.16 -3.67
C VAL A 57 3.30 24.51 -3.01
N LEU A 58 3.59 23.24 -3.37
CA LEU A 58 4.71 22.50 -2.81
C LEU A 58 6.04 22.83 -3.48
N GLY A 59 6.03 23.36 -4.70
CA GLY A 59 7.20 23.47 -5.54
C GLY A 59 7.64 22.11 -6.09
N GLU A 60 8.94 21.91 -6.25
CA GLU A 60 9.51 20.62 -6.66
C GLU A 60 9.43 19.62 -5.51
N VAL A 61 8.97 18.40 -5.81
CA VAL A 61 8.88 17.28 -4.87
C VAL A 61 9.59 16.08 -5.47
N THR A 62 10.54 15.51 -4.75
CA THR A 62 11.33 14.35 -5.16
C THR A 62 11.16 13.16 -4.23
N GLU A 63 10.55 13.38 -3.07
CA GLU A 63 10.34 12.33 -2.08
C GLU A 63 9.04 12.49 -1.29
N ALA A 64 8.52 11.36 -0.83
CA ALA A 64 7.43 11.28 0.13
C ALA A 64 7.74 10.20 1.19
N HIS A 65 7.22 10.39 2.40
CA HIS A 65 7.38 9.46 3.52
C HIS A 65 6.01 9.00 3.97
N ALA A 66 5.83 7.68 4.11
CA ALA A 66 4.61 7.07 4.61
C ALA A 66 4.94 6.15 5.79
N TRP A 67 4.08 6.09 6.79
CA TRP A 67 4.31 5.25 7.96
C TRP A 67 3.02 4.76 8.59
N ALA A 68 3.13 3.70 9.41
CA ALA A 68 2.04 3.22 10.25
C ALA A 68 2.56 2.81 11.63
N GLY A 69 1.71 3.00 12.66
CA GLY A 69 1.99 2.54 14.02
C GLY A 69 1.79 1.05 14.24
N PRO A 70 0.72 0.42 13.70
CA PRO A 70 0.45 -0.99 13.93
C PRO A 70 1.58 -1.90 13.42
N GLN A 71 1.80 -3.00 14.14
CA GLN A 71 2.80 -4.00 13.79
C GLN A 71 2.14 -5.37 13.72
N TRP A 72 2.31 -6.03 12.56
CA TRP A 72 1.85 -7.38 12.33
C TRP A 72 3.06 -8.30 12.14
N SER A 73 3.76 -8.61 13.19
CA SER A 73 4.87 -9.56 13.13
C SER A 73 5.00 -10.38 14.38
N HIS A 74 5.60 -11.54 14.25
CA HIS A 74 5.88 -12.46 15.34
C HIS A 74 7.29 -12.96 15.26
N ASP A 75 8.10 -12.70 16.30
CA ASP A 75 9.43 -13.30 16.43
C ASP A 75 9.36 -14.71 17.05
N GLN A 76 8.18 -15.28 17.13
CA GLN A 76 7.96 -16.58 17.73
C GLN A 76 8.08 -17.69 16.68
N PRO A 77 8.57 -18.88 17.06
CA PRO A 77 8.47 -20.05 16.20
C PRO A 77 6.99 -20.34 15.88
N ARG A 78 6.76 -21.18 14.87
CA ARG A 78 5.39 -21.62 14.57
C ARG A 78 4.73 -22.16 15.83
N PRO A 79 3.54 -21.67 16.17
CA PRO A 79 2.86 -22.11 17.37
C PRO A 79 2.50 -23.60 17.30
N THR A 80 2.64 -24.27 18.43
CA THR A 80 2.08 -25.62 18.59
C THR A 80 0.57 -25.57 18.44
N GLY A 81 0.03 -26.53 17.68
CA GLY A 81 -1.42 -26.63 17.48
C GLY A 81 -2.17 -26.95 18.76
N VAL A 82 -3.37 -26.41 18.86
CA VAL A 82 -4.36 -26.74 19.89
C VAL A 82 -5.65 -27.19 19.23
N PRO A 83 -6.57 -27.85 19.95
CA PRO A 83 -7.87 -28.24 19.39
C PRO A 83 -8.61 -27.03 18.80
N VAL A 84 -9.20 -27.25 17.63
CA VAL A 84 -10.03 -26.21 16.97
C VAL A 84 -11.27 -25.95 17.81
N PRO A 85 -11.61 -24.69 18.12
CA PRO A 85 -12.84 -24.37 18.85
C PRO A 85 -14.09 -24.86 18.15
N ALA A 86 -15.09 -25.27 18.92
CA ALA A 86 -16.38 -25.62 18.37
C ALA A 86 -16.99 -24.44 17.56
N GLY A 87 -17.49 -24.74 16.37
CA GLY A 87 -18.08 -23.74 15.48
C GLY A 87 -17.10 -23.01 14.55
N LEU A 88 -15.79 -23.25 14.67
CA LEU A 88 -14.80 -22.75 13.72
C LEU A 88 -14.46 -23.83 12.69
N ASP A 89 -14.71 -23.57 11.42
CA ASP A 89 -14.18 -24.38 10.33
C ASP A 89 -12.75 -23.90 9.98
N TRP A 90 -11.77 -24.56 10.58
CA TRP A 90 -10.36 -24.21 10.38
C TRP A 90 -9.90 -24.46 8.95
N ASN A 91 -10.47 -25.45 8.27
CA ASN A 91 -10.14 -25.71 6.87
C ASN A 91 -10.60 -24.56 5.95
N GLN A 92 -11.79 -24.05 6.16
CA GLN A 92 -12.31 -22.88 5.44
C GLN A 92 -11.53 -21.60 5.78
N TRP A 93 -11.15 -21.43 7.05
CA TRP A 93 -10.38 -20.27 7.46
C TRP A 93 -8.98 -20.24 6.82
N VAL A 94 -8.26 -21.36 6.79
CA VAL A 94 -6.95 -21.48 6.14
C VAL A 94 -7.06 -21.24 4.62
N GLY A 95 -8.17 -21.62 4.02
CA GLY A 95 -8.41 -21.41 2.59
C GLY A 95 -7.36 -22.09 1.71
N PRO A 96 -6.85 -21.40 0.68
CA PRO A 96 -5.86 -21.94 -0.26
C PRO A 96 -4.45 -22.07 0.32
N ALA A 97 -4.17 -21.44 1.47
CA ALA A 97 -2.84 -21.51 2.09
C ALA A 97 -2.48 -22.93 2.54
N ALA A 98 -1.19 -23.22 2.69
CA ALA A 98 -0.73 -24.49 3.24
C ALA A 98 -1.36 -24.72 4.62
N MET A 99 -1.85 -25.96 4.86
CA MET A 99 -2.47 -26.32 6.13
C MET A 99 -1.46 -26.23 7.27
N VAL A 100 -1.82 -25.49 8.29
CA VAL A 100 -1.10 -25.39 9.57
C VAL A 100 -2.02 -25.79 10.73
N PRO A 101 -1.47 -26.29 11.84
CA PRO A 101 -2.26 -26.54 13.05
C PRO A 101 -2.94 -25.25 13.54
N TYR A 102 -4.16 -25.36 14.04
CA TYR A 102 -4.85 -24.22 14.63
C TYR A 102 -4.10 -23.68 15.85
N SER A 103 -4.00 -22.35 15.91
CA SER A 103 -3.58 -21.64 17.11
C SER A 103 -4.35 -20.31 17.22
N PRO A 104 -4.78 -19.90 18.44
CA PRO A 104 -5.43 -18.61 18.63
C PRO A 104 -4.54 -17.40 18.29
N VAL A 105 -3.23 -17.60 18.17
CA VAL A 105 -2.28 -16.54 17.79
C VAL A 105 -2.54 -16.00 16.37
N TYR A 106 -3.18 -16.76 15.50
CA TYR A 106 -3.53 -16.28 14.16
C TYR A 106 -4.70 -15.31 14.15
N MET A 107 -5.54 -15.31 15.18
CA MET A 107 -6.84 -14.66 15.17
C MET A 107 -6.94 -13.56 16.24
N PRO A 108 -7.80 -12.55 16.04
CA PRO A 108 -8.58 -12.27 14.83
C PRO A 108 -7.79 -11.45 13.78
N ALA A 109 -6.65 -10.84 14.12
CA ALA A 109 -5.97 -9.86 13.27
C ALA A 109 -4.51 -10.20 12.96
N ILE A 110 -3.87 -10.97 13.83
CA ILE A 110 -2.42 -11.22 13.81
C ILE A 110 -1.96 -12.09 12.63
N TRP A 111 -2.88 -12.83 12.00
CA TRP A 111 -2.63 -13.57 10.77
C TRP A 111 -1.92 -12.72 9.69
N ARG A 112 -2.14 -11.41 9.70
CA ARG A 112 -1.52 -10.46 8.78
C ARG A 112 0.01 -10.47 8.81
N GLY A 113 0.60 -10.83 9.95
CA GLY A 113 2.04 -10.90 10.13
C GLY A 113 2.71 -12.16 9.61
N TRP A 114 1.94 -13.21 9.28
CA TRP A 114 2.47 -14.49 8.80
C TRP A 114 2.52 -14.53 7.28
N PHE A 115 3.64 -14.97 6.72
CA PHE A 115 3.83 -15.02 5.27
C PHE A 115 2.78 -15.86 4.53
N GLU A 116 2.28 -16.92 5.19
CA GLU A 116 1.28 -17.80 4.58
C GLU A 116 -0.09 -17.14 4.41
N PHE A 117 -0.41 -16.14 5.23
CA PHE A 117 -1.77 -15.61 5.32
C PHE A 117 -1.88 -14.14 4.97
N GLY A 118 -0.85 -13.35 5.24
CA GLY A 118 -0.92 -11.91 5.14
C GLY A 118 0.27 -11.27 4.43
N CYS A 119 0.22 -9.95 4.37
CA CYS A 119 1.20 -9.12 3.67
C CYS A 119 1.95 -8.18 4.63
N GLY A 120 1.94 -8.48 5.94
CA GLY A 120 2.58 -7.68 6.97
C GLY A 120 1.99 -6.28 7.15
N THR A 121 2.61 -5.49 8.00
CA THR A 121 2.20 -4.09 8.24
C THR A 121 2.32 -3.25 6.95
N LEU A 122 3.34 -3.49 6.14
CA LEU A 122 3.51 -2.78 4.88
C LEU A 122 2.33 -3.04 3.94
N GLY A 123 2.00 -4.29 3.64
CA GLY A 123 0.89 -4.61 2.74
C GLY A 123 -0.47 -4.15 3.27
N ASP A 124 -0.68 -4.20 4.60
CA ASP A 124 -1.94 -3.80 5.23
C ASP A 124 -2.15 -2.27 5.22
N TRP A 125 -1.08 -1.46 5.37
CA TRP A 125 -1.19 -0.01 5.56
C TRP A 125 -0.65 0.85 4.42
N ALA A 126 0.32 0.36 3.65
CA ALA A 126 0.93 1.19 2.61
C ALA A 126 -0.06 1.54 1.50
N CYS A 127 -1.01 0.65 1.19
CA CYS A 127 -2.11 0.94 0.26
C CYS A 127 -3.01 2.11 0.68
N HIS A 128 -2.96 2.54 1.93
CA HIS A 128 -3.66 3.73 2.42
C HIS A 128 -2.74 4.96 2.49
N ASN A 129 -1.52 4.78 3.00
CA ASN A 129 -0.65 5.91 3.33
C ASN A 129 0.31 6.27 2.20
N MET A 130 0.60 5.36 1.26
CA MET A 130 1.32 5.66 0.02
C MET A 130 0.39 6.07 -1.13
N ASP A 131 -0.91 5.89 -0.99
CA ASP A 131 -1.90 6.11 -2.04
C ASP A 131 -1.85 7.54 -2.63
N ALA A 132 -1.86 8.56 -1.76
CA ALA A 132 -1.85 9.95 -2.20
C ALA A 132 -0.59 10.31 -3.04
N PRO A 133 0.66 10.07 -2.59
CA PRO A 133 1.81 10.32 -3.42
C PRO A 133 1.85 9.41 -4.66
N TYR A 134 1.45 8.14 -4.54
CA TYR A 134 1.42 7.21 -5.67
C TYR A 134 0.52 7.73 -6.79
N HIS A 135 -0.68 8.18 -6.45
CA HIS A 135 -1.66 8.73 -7.40
C HIS A 135 -1.22 10.07 -8.00
N VAL A 136 -0.89 11.05 -7.12
CA VAL A 136 -0.68 12.43 -7.54
C VAL A 136 0.57 12.60 -8.40
N TRP A 137 1.62 11.81 -8.18
CA TRP A 137 2.83 11.83 -9.00
C TRP A 137 2.83 10.80 -10.13
N GLY A 138 1.73 10.04 -10.29
CA GLY A 138 1.63 9.03 -11.35
C GLY A 138 2.70 7.95 -11.22
N LEU A 139 3.00 7.54 -9.97
CA LEU A 139 3.95 6.47 -9.73
C LEU A 139 3.37 5.15 -10.24
N ASP A 140 4.23 4.25 -10.73
CA ASP A 140 3.79 2.96 -11.26
C ASP A 140 4.68 1.84 -10.71
N CYS A 141 5.65 1.36 -11.47
CA CYS A 141 6.55 0.31 -11.04
C CYS A 141 7.87 0.91 -10.54
N PRO A 142 8.33 0.60 -9.31
CA PRO A 142 9.62 1.05 -8.84
C PRO A 142 10.75 0.37 -9.64
N SER A 143 11.87 1.07 -9.82
CA SER A 143 13.08 0.49 -10.42
C SER A 143 13.97 -0.19 -9.37
N ARG A 144 13.81 0.18 -8.09
CA ARG A 144 14.61 -0.34 -6.99
C ARG A 144 13.84 -0.35 -5.69
N ILE A 145 14.07 -1.39 -4.89
CA ILE A 145 13.64 -1.52 -3.51
C ILE A 145 14.88 -1.66 -2.63
N GLU A 146 15.02 -0.78 -1.66
CA GLU A 146 16.07 -0.85 -0.64
C GLU A 146 15.41 -1.04 0.72
N ILE A 147 15.96 -1.94 1.53
CA ILE A 147 15.38 -2.30 2.83
C ILE A 147 16.39 -2.14 3.98
N GLU A 148 15.89 -1.68 5.10
CA GLU A 148 16.50 -1.79 6.41
C GLU A 148 15.47 -2.40 7.35
N SER A 149 15.78 -3.49 8.03
CA SER A 149 14.81 -4.19 8.87
C SER A 149 15.45 -4.89 10.05
N SER A 150 14.64 -5.30 11.02
CA SER A 150 15.09 -6.14 12.13
C SER A 150 15.49 -7.56 11.71
N GLY A 151 15.43 -7.85 10.43
CA GLY A 151 15.62 -9.18 9.86
C GLY A 151 14.30 -9.97 9.80
N PRO A 152 14.16 -10.87 8.82
CA PRO A 152 13.01 -11.74 8.75
C PRO A 152 13.08 -12.80 9.83
N SER A 153 11.94 -13.15 10.41
CA SER A 153 11.77 -14.52 10.88
C SER A 153 11.48 -15.40 9.66
N LEU A 154 11.77 -16.69 9.74
CA LEU A 154 11.48 -17.62 8.63
C LEU A 154 9.98 -17.70 8.25
N LEU A 155 9.08 -17.17 9.09
CA LEU A 155 7.64 -17.38 9.01
C LEU A 155 6.83 -16.09 9.01
N SER A 156 7.43 -14.96 9.41
CA SER A 156 6.69 -13.70 9.57
C SER A 156 7.48 -12.49 9.11
N PHE A 157 6.75 -11.43 8.78
CA PHE A 157 7.31 -10.14 8.40
C PHE A 157 8.09 -9.51 9.57
N PRO A 158 9.17 -8.73 9.27
CA PRO A 158 9.97 -8.04 10.28
C PRO A 158 9.12 -7.08 11.12
N LYS A 159 9.51 -6.91 12.40
CA LYS A 159 8.86 -5.96 13.33
C LYS A 159 9.13 -4.50 13.00
N THR A 160 10.33 -4.22 12.53
CA THR A 160 10.77 -2.85 12.26
C THR A 160 11.35 -2.78 10.87
N VAL A 161 10.89 -1.82 10.10
CA VAL A 161 11.19 -1.73 8.68
C VAL A 161 11.29 -0.27 8.24
N HIS A 162 12.33 0.01 7.45
CA HIS A 162 12.40 1.13 6.54
C HIS A 162 12.59 0.59 5.13
N VAL A 163 11.70 0.95 4.21
CA VAL A 163 11.81 0.61 2.79
C VAL A 163 11.88 1.88 1.97
N THR A 164 12.82 1.94 1.03
CA THR A 164 12.88 2.98 0.01
C THR A 164 12.48 2.39 -1.34
N PHE A 165 11.40 2.93 -1.90
CA PHE A 165 10.97 2.67 -3.27
C PHE A 165 11.53 3.77 -4.15
N THR A 166 12.33 3.43 -5.15
CA THR A 166 12.81 4.39 -6.15
C THR A 166 12.04 4.20 -7.45
N PHE A 167 11.39 5.27 -7.91
CA PHE A 167 10.69 5.32 -9.19
C PHE A 167 11.49 6.19 -10.14
N THR A 168 11.83 5.65 -11.30
CA THR A 168 12.55 6.37 -12.37
C THR A 168 11.57 6.76 -13.46
N PHE A 169 11.66 8.02 -13.90
CA PHE A 169 10.87 8.51 -15.02
C PHE A 169 11.70 8.49 -16.30
N PRO A 170 11.07 8.41 -17.48
CA PRO A 170 11.79 8.50 -18.75
C PRO A 170 12.66 9.75 -18.81
N ALA A 171 13.80 9.67 -19.50
CA ALA A 171 14.75 10.80 -19.64
C ALA A 171 14.11 12.06 -20.28
N THR A 172 12.96 11.90 -20.95
CA THR A 172 12.15 12.99 -21.48
C THR A 172 11.27 13.70 -20.45
N ALA A 173 11.12 13.10 -19.24
CA ALA A 173 10.37 13.73 -18.18
C ALA A 173 11.21 14.81 -17.48
N VAL A 174 10.55 15.84 -16.95
CA VAL A 174 11.19 16.90 -16.16
C VAL A 174 11.81 16.35 -14.86
N ARG A 175 11.37 15.16 -14.41
CA ARG A 175 11.79 14.49 -13.18
C ARG A 175 12.68 13.30 -13.49
N GLY A 176 13.83 13.18 -12.83
CA GLY A 176 14.71 12.01 -12.94
C GLY A 176 14.26 10.84 -12.07
N GLU A 177 14.06 11.08 -10.79
CA GLU A 177 13.67 10.08 -9.80
C GLU A 177 12.63 10.63 -8.81
N PHE A 178 11.83 9.74 -8.24
CA PHE A 178 10.98 10.01 -7.10
C PHE A 178 11.12 8.88 -6.08
N LYS A 179 11.31 9.21 -4.80
CA LYS A 179 11.46 8.23 -3.74
C LYS A 179 10.25 8.23 -2.82
N VAL A 180 9.75 7.05 -2.51
CA VAL A 180 8.78 6.86 -1.43
C VAL A 180 9.43 6.04 -0.34
N HIS A 181 9.42 6.57 0.87
CA HIS A 181 9.93 5.90 2.06
C HIS A 181 8.78 5.36 2.88
N TRP A 182 8.86 4.10 3.26
CA TRP A 182 7.92 3.46 4.17
C TRP A 182 8.58 3.14 5.50
N TYR A 183 7.89 3.41 6.60
CA TYR A 183 8.41 3.14 7.93
C TYR A 183 7.37 2.42 8.80
N HIS A 184 7.81 1.45 9.59
CA HIS A 184 7.04 0.96 10.73
C HIS A 184 7.97 0.32 11.79
N GLY A 185 7.46 0.28 13.04
CA GLY A 185 8.19 -0.26 14.18
C GLY A 185 9.16 0.73 14.83
N GLU A 186 9.55 0.47 16.07
CA GLU A 186 10.26 1.44 16.92
C GLU A 186 11.63 1.86 16.36
N ASN A 187 12.44 0.91 15.91
CA ASN A 187 13.82 1.19 15.46
C ASN A 187 13.90 1.89 14.09
N HIS A 188 12.84 1.76 13.29
CA HIS A 188 12.75 2.38 11.98
C HIS A 188 11.51 3.29 11.88
N ALA A 189 11.04 3.83 13.02
CA ALA A 189 9.93 4.76 13.02
C ALA A 189 10.26 6.03 12.23
N MET A 190 9.27 6.56 11.54
CA MET A 190 9.39 7.87 10.90
C MET A 190 9.79 8.91 11.96
N LYS A 191 10.93 9.56 11.74
CA LYS A 191 11.41 10.61 12.63
C LYS A 191 10.46 11.80 12.56
N ARG A 192 10.22 12.42 13.73
CA ARG A 192 9.44 13.64 13.80
C ARG A 192 10.00 14.68 12.83
N PRO A 193 9.17 15.26 11.93
CA PRO A 193 9.63 16.34 11.06
C PRO A 193 10.03 17.57 11.88
N PRO A 194 11.16 18.22 11.58
CA PRO A 194 11.57 19.42 12.29
C PRO A 194 10.61 20.59 12.08
N GLU A 195 9.85 20.57 10.99
CA GLU A 195 8.84 21.60 10.68
C GLU A 195 7.55 21.46 11.51
N LEU A 196 7.34 20.34 12.19
CA LEU A 196 6.16 20.12 13.02
C LEU A 196 6.34 20.85 14.36
N GLU A 197 5.36 21.64 14.80
CA GLU A 197 5.38 22.41 16.03
C GLU A 197 5.62 21.51 17.26
N ALA A 198 6.43 21.96 18.23
CA ALA A 198 6.87 21.16 19.37
C ALA A 198 5.71 20.54 20.15
N GLU A 199 4.63 21.28 20.33
CA GLU A 199 3.43 20.88 21.09
C GLU A 199 2.49 19.97 20.29
N ARG A 200 2.63 19.89 18.96
CA ARG A 200 1.78 19.06 18.12
C ARG A 200 2.26 17.62 18.12
N LYS A 201 1.39 16.68 18.51
CA LYS A 201 1.72 15.26 18.50
C LYS A 201 2.12 14.81 17.08
N HIS A 202 3.24 14.09 16.95
CA HIS A 202 3.56 13.36 15.72
C HIS A 202 2.52 12.25 15.54
N PRO A 203 1.83 12.15 14.39
CA PRO A 203 0.83 11.13 14.18
C PRO A 203 1.43 9.72 14.21
N ASP A 204 0.66 8.76 14.70
CA ASP A 204 1.08 7.36 14.73
C ASP A 204 1.12 6.71 13.33
N GLY A 205 0.53 7.34 12.32
CA GLY A 205 0.56 6.94 10.91
C GLY A 205 0.15 8.09 10.01
N GLY A 206 0.59 8.08 8.77
CA GLY A 206 0.28 9.13 7.80
C GLY A 206 1.26 9.21 6.65
N THR A 207 1.26 10.37 6.01
CA THR A 207 2.12 10.69 4.86
C THR A 207 2.70 12.09 5.02
N LEU A 208 4.01 12.22 4.82
CA LEU A 208 4.72 13.49 4.76
C LEU A 208 5.28 13.68 3.35
N ILE A 209 5.08 14.85 2.77
CA ILE A 209 5.57 15.20 1.43
C ILE A 209 6.38 16.49 1.56
N ARG A 210 7.66 16.40 1.21
CA ARG A 210 8.57 17.55 1.23
C ARG A 210 8.71 18.15 -0.16
N GLY A 211 8.27 19.37 -0.30
CA GLY A 211 8.51 20.17 -1.50
C GLY A 211 9.49 21.29 -1.25
N SER A 212 10.05 21.85 -2.32
CA SER A 212 11.01 22.97 -2.24
C SER A 212 10.41 24.27 -1.67
N LYS A 213 9.07 24.40 -1.65
CA LYS A 213 8.36 25.57 -1.14
C LYS A 213 7.58 25.29 0.15
N ALA A 214 7.06 24.10 0.32
CA ALA A 214 6.24 23.74 1.49
C ALA A 214 6.31 22.24 1.78
N THR A 215 6.25 21.88 3.06
CA THR A 215 6.08 20.52 3.56
C THR A 215 4.63 20.28 3.91
N VAL A 216 4.08 19.17 3.47
CA VAL A 216 2.69 18.77 3.69
C VAL A 216 2.62 17.50 4.52
N LEU A 217 1.80 17.53 5.57
CA LEU A 217 1.47 16.39 6.42
C LEU A 217 0.02 15.98 6.14
N MET A 218 -0.20 14.68 5.93
CA MET A 218 -1.53 14.08 5.77
C MET A 218 -1.73 12.99 6.82
N GLY A 219 -2.93 12.87 7.33
CA GLY A 219 -3.31 11.73 8.17
C GLY A 219 -3.37 10.42 7.39
N THR A 220 -3.62 9.33 8.10
CA THR A 220 -3.83 8.01 7.47
C THR A 220 -4.98 8.05 6.45
N HIS A 221 -4.97 7.08 5.52
CA HIS A 221 -6.03 6.95 4.51
C HIS A 221 -6.17 8.21 3.62
N ALA A 222 -5.04 8.79 3.24
CA ALA A 222 -5.01 10.01 2.43
C ALA A 222 -5.90 11.14 3.00
N GLY A 223 -5.84 11.35 4.32
CA GLY A 223 -6.55 12.43 5.00
C GLY A 223 -6.20 13.80 4.41
N PRO A 224 -6.98 14.86 4.72
CA PRO A 224 -6.75 16.18 4.14
C PRO A 224 -5.31 16.67 4.35
N PRO A 225 -4.66 17.21 3.30
CA PRO A 225 -3.31 17.75 3.40
C PRO A 225 -3.28 19.01 4.24
N ARG A 226 -2.21 19.17 5.03
CA ARG A 226 -1.96 20.36 5.80
C ARG A 226 -0.50 20.76 5.70
N VAL A 227 -0.24 21.99 5.33
CA VAL A 227 1.12 22.54 5.33
C VAL A 227 1.61 22.66 6.77
N ILE A 228 2.85 22.27 7.01
CA ILE A 228 3.54 22.46 8.30
C ILE A 228 4.77 23.35 8.10
N PRO A 229 5.11 24.24 9.08
CA PRO A 229 4.37 24.53 10.31
C PRO A 229 3.04 25.26 10.06
N GLU A 230 2.17 25.32 11.08
CA GLU A 230 0.84 25.96 11.01
C GLU A 230 0.91 27.44 10.62
N LEU A 231 1.99 28.13 11.01
CA LEU A 231 2.22 29.50 10.58
C LEU A 231 2.27 29.59 9.05
N LYS A 232 3.01 28.69 8.42
CA LYS A 232 3.11 28.61 6.96
C LYS A 232 1.77 28.24 6.30
N MET A 233 1.00 27.35 6.93
CA MET A 233 -0.36 27.03 6.48
C MET A 233 -1.25 28.26 6.47
N SER A 234 -1.20 29.06 7.55
CA SER A 234 -1.98 30.29 7.69
C SER A 234 -1.60 31.36 6.65
N GLU A 235 -0.32 31.50 6.35
CA GLU A 235 0.19 32.39 5.29
C GLU A 235 -0.33 31.98 3.90
N LEU A 236 -0.35 30.69 3.61
CA LEU A 236 -0.74 30.17 2.31
C LEU A 236 -2.25 30.06 2.13
N ALA A 237 -3.01 29.92 3.22
CA ALA A 237 -4.44 29.65 3.19
C ALA A 237 -5.27 30.57 2.26
N PRO A 238 -5.01 31.91 2.18
CA PRO A 238 -5.75 32.77 1.26
C PRO A 238 -5.52 32.49 -0.23
N SER A 239 -4.36 31.89 -0.57
CA SER A 239 -3.94 31.60 -1.95
C SER A 239 -4.13 30.15 -2.36
N LEU A 240 -4.52 29.27 -1.41
CA LEU A 240 -4.73 27.86 -1.73
C LEU A 240 -5.92 27.67 -2.69
N PRO A 241 -5.83 26.74 -3.64
CA PRO A 241 -6.95 26.42 -4.53
C PRO A 241 -8.20 26.02 -3.75
N LYS A 242 -9.34 26.55 -4.15
CA LYS A 242 -10.64 26.08 -3.67
C LYS A 242 -11.02 24.81 -4.39
N VAL A 243 -11.09 23.70 -3.68
CA VAL A 243 -11.38 22.39 -4.25
C VAL A 243 -12.84 22.02 -4.01
N ASN A 244 -13.54 21.61 -5.06
CA ASN A 244 -14.87 21.04 -4.91
C ASN A 244 -14.76 19.60 -4.40
N LEU A 245 -15.05 19.40 -3.13
CA LEU A 245 -14.98 18.08 -2.48
C LEU A 245 -16.28 17.27 -2.61
N LYS A 246 -17.29 17.78 -3.33
CA LYS A 246 -18.57 17.09 -3.52
C LYS A 246 -18.39 15.94 -4.49
N ARG A 247 -18.38 14.70 -3.95
CA ARG A 247 -18.27 13.45 -4.72
C ARG A 247 -18.92 12.30 -3.94
N SER A 248 -19.25 11.21 -4.61
CA SER A 248 -19.73 9.98 -3.99
C SER A 248 -18.67 9.42 -3.03
N ASN A 249 -19.08 8.81 -1.93
CA ASN A 249 -18.16 8.05 -1.10
C ASN A 249 -17.65 6.80 -1.85
N HIS A 250 -16.73 6.06 -1.27
CA HIS A 250 -16.03 4.98 -1.94
C HIS A 250 -16.96 3.82 -2.36
N TRP A 251 -17.91 3.44 -1.50
CA TRP A 251 -18.87 2.37 -1.79
C TRP A 251 -19.93 2.81 -2.79
N ASP A 252 -20.47 4.02 -2.63
CA ASP A 252 -21.42 4.59 -3.58
C ASP A 252 -20.78 4.76 -4.96
N ASN A 253 -19.49 5.13 -5.02
CA ASN A 253 -18.75 5.20 -6.28
C ASN A 253 -18.77 3.84 -7.01
N TRP A 254 -18.51 2.74 -6.31
CA TRP A 254 -18.59 1.41 -6.91
C TRP A 254 -19.99 1.07 -7.39
N LEU A 255 -21.03 1.35 -6.58
CA LEU A 255 -22.41 1.14 -6.97
C LEU A 255 -22.84 1.98 -8.17
N LEU A 256 -22.37 3.22 -8.24
CA LEU A 256 -22.61 4.13 -9.39
C LEU A 256 -21.83 3.66 -10.64
N ALA A 257 -20.63 3.12 -10.46
CA ALA A 257 -19.85 2.53 -11.56
C ALA A 257 -20.54 1.28 -12.13
N ILE A 258 -21.14 0.43 -11.29
CA ILE A 258 -21.96 -0.71 -11.76
C ILE A 258 -23.14 -0.25 -12.63
N LYS A 259 -23.71 0.91 -12.29
CA LYS A 259 -24.82 1.52 -13.05
C LYS A 259 -24.37 2.32 -14.30
N GLY A 260 -23.06 2.38 -14.57
CA GLY A 260 -22.50 3.17 -15.67
C GLY A 260 -22.58 4.70 -15.47
N GLN A 261 -22.77 5.16 -14.23
CA GLN A 261 -22.91 6.58 -13.89
C GLN A 261 -21.60 7.23 -13.45
N GLU A 262 -20.66 6.44 -12.94
CA GLU A 262 -19.28 6.84 -12.60
C GLU A 262 -18.31 5.76 -13.07
N SER A 263 -17.00 6.04 -12.99
CA SER A 263 -15.94 5.03 -13.09
C SER A 263 -15.43 4.67 -11.70
N CYS A 264 -14.99 3.44 -11.50
CA CYS A 264 -14.33 3.02 -10.26
C CYS A 264 -13.05 3.85 -10.04
N ARG A 265 -12.95 4.53 -8.90
CA ARG A 265 -11.78 5.38 -8.59
C ARG A 265 -10.55 4.56 -8.25
N SER A 266 -10.75 3.48 -7.53
CA SER A 266 -9.70 2.51 -7.24
C SER A 266 -9.98 1.19 -7.96
N SER A 267 -10.01 1.25 -9.30
CA SER A 267 -10.17 0.07 -10.15
C SER A 267 -9.08 -0.95 -9.88
N PHE A 268 -9.26 -2.20 -10.27
CA PHE A 268 -8.18 -3.20 -10.12
C PHE A 268 -6.96 -2.83 -10.95
N ALA A 269 -7.13 -2.12 -12.07
CA ALA A 269 -6.01 -1.58 -12.84
C ALA A 269 -5.14 -0.61 -12.01
N TYR A 270 -5.73 0.20 -11.14
CA TYR A 270 -5.01 1.08 -10.22
C TYR A 270 -4.57 0.34 -8.95
N GLY A 271 -5.52 -0.27 -8.24
CA GLY A 271 -5.26 -0.96 -6.97
C GLY A 271 -4.30 -2.13 -7.10
N GLY A 272 -4.35 -2.84 -8.24
CA GLY A 272 -3.41 -3.92 -8.55
C GLY A 272 -1.98 -3.44 -8.72
N ARG A 273 -1.76 -2.31 -9.40
CA ARG A 273 -0.40 -1.73 -9.53
C ARG A 273 0.15 -1.23 -8.21
N LEU A 274 -0.68 -0.59 -7.39
CA LEU A 274 -0.29 -0.17 -6.05
C LEU A 274 0.05 -1.39 -5.18
N THR A 275 -0.77 -2.45 -5.24
CA THR A 275 -0.54 -3.72 -4.53
C THR A 275 0.74 -4.42 -5.01
N GLU A 276 0.98 -4.49 -6.32
CA GLU A 276 2.20 -5.05 -6.89
C GLU A 276 3.45 -4.30 -6.40
N THR A 277 3.39 -2.97 -6.34
CA THR A 277 4.47 -2.14 -5.79
C THR A 277 4.81 -2.54 -4.35
N MET A 278 3.82 -2.75 -3.51
CA MET A 278 4.01 -3.20 -2.12
C MET A 278 4.57 -4.63 -2.05
N HIS A 279 4.13 -5.52 -2.95
CA HIS A 279 4.63 -6.89 -2.98
C HIS A 279 6.11 -6.99 -3.37
N PHE A 280 6.63 -6.11 -4.22
CA PHE A 280 8.08 -6.06 -4.46
C PHE A 280 8.85 -5.80 -3.15
N ALA A 281 8.36 -4.91 -2.31
CA ALA A 281 8.98 -4.68 -1.00
C ALA A 281 8.79 -5.87 -0.05
N ASN A 282 7.62 -6.49 -0.04
CA ASN A 282 7.37 -7.70 0.75
C ASN A 282 8.31 -8.85 0.35
N ILE A 283 8.58 -9.02 -0.95
CA ILE A 283 9.57 -9.99 -1.45
C ILE A 283 10.98 -9.60 -0.97
N ALA A 284 11.38 -8.33 -1.08
CA ALA A 284 12.66 -7.87 -0.57
C ALA A 284 12.85 -8.16 0.92
N LEU A 285 11.80 -7.91 1.74
CA LEU A 285 11.79 -8.22 3.16
C LEU A 285 11.86 -9.72 3.44
N HIS A 286 11.19 -10.54 2.63
CA HIS A 286 11.22 -12.00 2.76
C HIS A 286 12.63 -12.56 2.48
N VAL A 287 13.25 -12.13 1.37
CA VAL A 287 14.60 -12.57 1.00
C VAL A 287 15.72 -11.79 1.72
N ASN A 288 15.35 -10.77 2.50
CA ASN A 288 16.22 -9.91 3.28
C ASN A 288 17.36 -9.26 2.48
N ARG A 289 17.03 -8.72 1.31
CA ARG A 289 17.99 -7.99 0.46
C ARG A 289 17.30 -7.00 -0.48
N ASN A 290 18.08 -6.03 -0.94
CA ASN A 290 17.62 -5.04 -1.91
C ASN A 290 17.33 -5.71 -3.25
N LEU A 291 16.33 -5.18 -3.97
CA LEU A 291 15.93 -5.69 -5.28
C LEU A 291 16.07 -4.61 -6.35
N THR A 292 16.47 -5.04 -7.55
CA THR A 292 16.37 -4.26 -8.78
C THR A 292 15.20 -4.78 -9.60
N ILE A 293 14.37 -3.87 -10.07
CA ILE A 293 13.19 -4.18 -10.88
C ILE A 293 13.33 -3.48 -12.22
N ASP A 294 13.04 -4.18 -13.30
CA ASP A 294 12.84 -3.55 -14.61
C ASP A 294 11.43 -2.97 -14.66
N PRO A 295 11.25 -1.63 -14.70
CA PRO A 295 9.93 -1.02 -14.68
C PRO A 295 9.11 -1.30 -15.96
N VAL A 296 9.75 -1.66 -17.06
CA VAL A 296 9.08 -1.94 -18.34
C VAL A 296 8.48 -3.33 -18.33
N THR A 297 9.29 -4.34 -17.99
CA THR A 297 8.85 -5.75 -17.91
C THR A 297 8.18 -6.06 -16.57
N ARG A 298 8.33 -5.16 -15.59
CA ARG A 298 7.84 -5.31 -14.21
C ARG A 298 8.36 -6.59 -13.55
N SER A 299 9.62 -6.92 -13.79
CA SER A 299 10.28 -8.15 -13.35
C SER A 299 11.46 -7.85 -12.43
N ILE A 300 11.67 -8.71 -11.43
CA ILE A 300 12.87 -8.64 -10.58
C ILE A 300 14.06 -9.12 -11.42
N VAL A 301 15.13 -8.33 -11.42
CA VAL A 301 16.33 -8.54 -12.24
C VAL A 301 17.49 -9.03 -11.39
N GLY A 302 18.18 -10.08 -11.86
CA GLY A 302 19.41 -10.56 -11.23
C GLY A 302 19.21 -11.39 -9.96
N ASP A 303 17.97 -11.73 -9.60
CA ASP A 303 17.62 -12.51 -8.41
C ASP A 303 16.51 -13.52 -8.73
N ALA A 304 16.91 -14.74 -9.07
CA ALA A 304 15.97 -15.81 -9.46
C ALA A 304 15.09 -16.29 -8.29
N GLU A 305 15.62 -16.29 -7.06
CA GLU A 305 14.86 -16.67 -5.85
C GLU A 305 13.76 -15.65 -5.59
N ALA A 306 14.09 -14.37 -5.56
CA ALA A 306 13.12 -13.31 -5.37
C ALA A 306 12.09 -13.28 -6.53
N ALA A 307 12.53 -13.49 -7.77
CA ALA A 307 11.64 -13.52 -8.94
C ALA A 307 10.62 -14.66 -8.85
N ALA A 308 11.01 -15.84 -8.35
CA ALA A 308 10.09 -16.96 -8.14
C ALA A 308 8.96 -16.63 -7.16
N LEU A 309 9.22 -15.79 -6.14
CA LEU A 309 8.22 -15.38 -5.15
C LEU A 309 7.11 -14.49 -5.73
N MET A 310 7.29 -13.91 -6.92
CA MET A 310 6.24 -13.14 -7.59
C MET A 310 4.99 -13.97 -7.89
N GLN A 311 5.14 -15.30 -8.06
CA GLN A 311 4.01 -16.21 -8.30
C GLN A 311 3.16 -16.45 -7.06
N GLY A 312 3.73 -16.23 -5.87
CA GLY A 312 3.08 -16.61 -4.63
C GLY A 312 3.06 -18.12 -4.38
N PRO A 313 2.57 -18.56 -3.23
CA PRO A 313 2.46 -19.98 -2.90
C PRO A 313 1.38 -20.65 -3.75
N ALA A 314 1.64 -21.89 -4.16
CA ALA A 314 0.62 -22.71 -4.83
C ALA A 314 -0.54 -23.00 -3.88
N ALA A 315 -1.77 -22.89 -4.39
CA ALA A 315 -2.94 -23.30 -3.65
C ALA A 315 -2.87 -24.80 -3.31
N ARG A 316 -3.23 -25.16 -2.07
CA ARG A 316 -3.29 -26.55 -1.67
C ARG A 316 -4.38 -27.31 -2.42
N GLU A 317 -4.29 -28.65 -2.40
CA GLU A 317 -5.27 -29.51 -3.06
C GLU A 317 -6.71 -29.21 -2.59
N GLY A 318 -7.68 -29.22 -3.53
CA GLY A 318 -9.07 -28.87 -3.29
C GLY A 318 -9.38 -27.39 -3.29
N TRP A 319 -8.37 -26.51 -3.40
CA TRP A 319 -8.53 -25.04 -3.45
C TRP A 319 -8.00 -24.39 -4.73
N LYS A 320 -7.65 -25.21 -5.72
CA LYS A 320 -7.28 -24.72 -7.05
C LYS A 320 -8.54 -24.22 -7.78
N VAL A 321 -8.48 -23.02 -8.32
CA VAL A 321 -9.54 -22.40 -9.15
C VAL A 321 -9.17 -22.60 -10.62
#